data_54ca1323d8bdaa21648b579672243b9e
#
_entry.id   54ca1323d8bdaa21648b579672243b9e
#
_cell.length_a   1.000
_cell.length_b   1.000
_cell.length_c   1.000
_cell.angle_alpha   90.00
_cell.angle_beta   90.00
_cell.angle_gamma   90.00
#
_symmetry.space_group_name_H-M   'P 1'
#
loop_
_entity.id
_entity.type
_entity.pdbx_description
1 polymer ?
#
loop_
_entity_poly.entity_id
_entity_poly.type
_entity_poly.pdbx_seq_one_letter_code
_entity_poly.pdbx_strand_id
1 'polypeptide(L)'
;MDDYRAEKDTGNTSAPQAIATLLRTHGVDLDWQRPLYETFHANPELSGMEVETAARIKQQLNAFDCEVTGNIGGHGIVAIFRNGPGPVVLMRADFDGLPVLETTGAPFASTKTRINKDGVEVPAMHACGHDMHTTSLLGACAILDAHRDAWSGTFIALFQPAEEDSTGAQKMVDDGLGRIIPRPDVCLGQHIVPGPAGQVMSMPGASLAACDTITVKIFGHSAHGSMPHNSIDPTFIASMIVVRLQGIVAREVSPFDFAVVSVGTLSSGNSNNTIPADATLVLNCRFYSEKVRDKVYAAIERVVRAECTASGCTQEPTFEWSCHGELTDNTPVAFNRVRPVFDSVFGEDSADAQPWTASEDFSNIPRHFDCPYLYWTVGVTPRTLWNKAVTHDRVAQDVPGNHMGTFLPDYEPTMRACTLAAAGAVLAYLHA
;
A
#
# COMPACT_ATOMS: atom_id res chain seq x y z
N MET A 1 31.60 44.64 37.79
CA MET A 1 31.38 45.27 36.48
C MET A 1 31.70 44.21 35.45
N ASP A 2 30.79 43.33 35.21
CA ASP A 2 30.92 42.26 34.23
C ASP A 2 29.97 42.56 33.07
N ASP A 3 30.60 42.84 31.94
CA ASP A 3 29.94 43.10 30.67
C ASP A 3 29.41 41.77 30.12
N TYR A 4 28.12 41.48 30.31
CA TYR A 4 27.41 40.40 29.63
C TYR A 4 27.02 40.89 28.24
N ARG A 5 27.90 40.64 27.23
CA ARG A 5 27.54 40.81 25.83
C ARG A 5 26.53 39.74 25.45
N ALA A 6 25.30 40.13 25.25
CA ALA A 6 24.31 39.34 24.55
C ALA A 6 24.81 39.05 23.14
N GLU A 7 25.19 37.81 22.86
CA GLU A 7 25.34 37.33 21.50
C GLU A 7 23.99 37.45 20.78
N LYS A 8 23.97 38.22 19.72
CA LYS A 8 22.83 38.26 18.79
C LYS A 8 22.73 36.87 18.16
N ASP A 9 21.68 36.15 18.50
CA ASP A 9 21.23 34.96 17.82
C ASP A 9 20.94 35.36 16.36
N THR A 10 21.91 35.15 15.49
CA THR A 10 21.74 35.21 14.03
C THR A 10 20.96 33.97 13.66
N GLY A 11 19.62 34.10 13.59
CA GLY A 11 18.69 33.03 13.35
C GLY A 11 19.02 32.20 12.12
N ASN A 12 19.78 31.13 12.35
CA ASN A 12 20.02 30.08 11.38
C ASN A 12 18.76 29.18 11.36
N THR A 13 17.83 29.48 10.45
CA THR A 13 16.60 28.69 10.28
C THR A 13 17.00 27.26 9.98
N SER A 14 16.55 26.28 10.77
CA SER A 14 16.86 24.86 10.49
C SER A 14 16.28 24.42 9.14
N ALA A 15 16.95 23.46 8.48
CA ALA A 15 16.46 22.96 7.18
C ALA A 15 14.97 22.53 7.19
N PRO A 16 14.45 21.81 8.20
CA PRO A 16 13.00 21.51 8.28
C PRO A 16 12.13 22.75 8.31
N GLN A 17 12.53 23.80 9.00
CA GLN A 17 11.77 25.05 9.09
C GLN A 17 11.83 25.85 7.78
N ALA A 18 12.97 25.85 7.07
CA ALA A 18 13.08 26.47 5.75
C ALA A 18 12.17 25.78 4.73
N ILE A 19 12.19 24.45 4.70
CA ILE A 19 11.29 23.64 3.86
C ILE A 19 9.81 23.94 4.19
N ALA A 20 9.45 23.96 5.47
CA ALA A 20 8.08 24.28 5.89
C ALA A 20 7.65 25.68 5.46
N THR A 21 8.55 26.66 5.49
CA THR A 21 8.27 28.02 5.01
C THR A 21 8.04 28.04 3.51
N LEU A 22 8.92 27.40 2.73
CA LEU A 22 8.79 27.25 1.28
C LEU A 22 7.43 26.61 0.95
N LEU A 23 7.10 25.48 1.54
CA LEU A 23 5.86 24.73 1.25
C LEU A 23 4.59 25.48 1.65
N ARG A 24 4.63 26.32 2.68
CA ARG A 24 3.47 27.15 3.06
C ARG A 24 3.25 28.33 2.14
N THR A 25 4.29 28.81 1.47
CA THR A 25 4.28 30.03 0.65
C THR A 25 4.71 29.79 -0.79
N HIS A 26 4.60 28.54 -1.28
CA HIS A 26 5.11 28.12 -2.58
C HIS A 26 4.53 28.93 -3.77
N GLY A 27 3.34 29.55 -3.63
CA GLY A 27 2.74 30.40 -4.66
C GLY A 27 2.39 29.67 -5.98
N VAL A 28 2.50 28.36 -6.02
CA VAL A 28 2.14 27.55 -7.20
C VAL A 28 0.64 27.39 -7.23
N ASP A 29 0.03 27.68 -8.40
CA ASP A 29 -1.39 27.40 -8.62
C ASP A 29 -1.61 25.89 -8.71
N LEU A 30 -2.40 25.34 -7.79
CA LEU A 30 -2.78 23.93 -7.73
C LEU A 30 -4.29 23.70 -7.91
N ASP A 31 -5.05 24.70 -8.32
CA ASP A 31 -6.51 24.61 -8.50
C ASP A 31 -6.90 23.54 -9.54
N TRP A 32 -5.99 23.23 -10.46
CA TRP A 32 -6.15 22.15 -11.45
C TRP A 32 -6.18 20.74 -10.83
N GLN A 33 -5.72 20.54 -9.60
CA GLN A 33 -5.75 19.23 -8.92
C GLN A 33 -7.18 18.73 -8.70
N ARG A 34 -8.12 19.60 -8.32
CA ARG A 34 -9.50 19.18 -8.07
C ARG A 34 -10.17 18.62 -9.33
N PRO A 35 -10.25 19.33 -10.46
CA PRO A 35 -10.87 18.76 -11.68
C PRO A 35 -10.11 17.54 -12.21
N LEU A 36 -8.79 17.46 -12.00
CA LEU A 36 -8.02 16.27 -12.39
C LEU A 36 -8.38 15.06 -11.50
N TYR A 37 -8.42 15.24 -10.18
CA TYR A 37 -8.86 14.23 -9.22
C TYR A 37 -10.26 13.71 -9.56
N GLU A 38 -11.23 14.61 -9.75
CA GLU A 38 -12.61 14.26 -10.11
C GLU A 38 -12.67 13.52 -11.45
N THR A 39 -11.76 13.84 -12.39
CA THR A 39 -11.64 13.13 -13.67
C THR A 39 -11.12 11.71 -13.50
N PHE A 40 -10.07 11.49 -12.67
CA PHE A 40 -9.57 10.14 -12.35
C PHE A 40 -10.65 9.35 -11.61
N HIS A 41 -11.25 9.94 -10.59
CA HIS A 41 -12.30 9.31 -9.77
C HIS A 41 -13.47 8.80 -10.61
N ALA A 42 -13.94 9.63 -11.56
CA ALA A 42 -15.05 9.27 -12.45
C ALA A 42 -14.68 8.25 -13.53
N ASN A 43 -13.39 7.95 -13.74
CA ASN A 43 -12.92 7.08 -14.83
C ASN A 43 -11.87 6.06 -14.36
N PRO A 44 -12.16 5.26 -13.32
CA PRO A 44 -11.22 4.25 -12.82
C PRO A 44 -10.98 3.16 -13.84
N GLU A 45 -9.76 2.62 -13.84
CA GLU A 45 -9.36 1.45 -14.60
C GLU A 45 -8.77 0.39 -13.65
N LEU A 46 -9.06 -0.89 -13.91
CA LEU A 46 -8.63 -1.99 -13.06
C LEU A 46 -7.13 -2.27 -13.22
N SER A 47 -6.55 -2.94 -12.23
CA SER A 47 -5.15 -3.32 -12.18
C SER A 47 -4.64 -3.99 -13.45
N GLY A 48 -3.58 -3.42 -14.05
CA GLY A 48 -2.97 -3.86 -15.30
C GLY A 48 -3.72 -3.45 -16.57
N MET A 49 -4.74 -2.59 -16.47
CA MET A 49 -5.57 -2.12 -17.59
C MET A 49 -5.64 -0.58 -17.65
N GLU A 50 -4.75 0.14 -17.00
CA GLU A 50 -4.79 1.58 -16.73
C GLU A 50 -4.27 2.41 -17.91
N VAL A 51 -4.79 2.17 -19.11
CA VAL A 51 -4.34 2.79 -20.37
C VAL A 51 -4.62 4.28 -20.42
N GLU A 52 -5.88 4.68 -20.12
CA GLU A 52 -6.33 6.07 -20.17
C GLU A 52 -5.74 6.87 -19.01
N THR A 53 -5.68 6.27 -17.82
CA THR A 53 -5.08 6.87 -16.62
C THR A 53 -3.61 7.18 -16.86
N ALA A 54 -2.82 6.22 -17.37
CA ALA A 54 -1.42 6.41 -17.73
C ALA A 54 -1.22 7.50 -18.80
N ALA A 55 -2.11 7.56 -19.79
CA ALA A 55 -2.06 8.60 -20.83
C ALA A 55 -2.30 10.00 -20.23
N ARG A 56 -3.25 10.15 -19.29
CA ARG A 56 -3.53 11.41 -18.60
C ARG A 56 -2.38 11.85 -17.70
N ILE A 57 -1.76 10.92 -16.96
CA ILE A 57 -0.57 11.20 -16.15
C ILE A 57 0.55 11.76 -17.05
N LYS A 58 0.85 11.08 -18.17
CA LYS A 58 1.86 11.56 -19.14
C LYS A 58 1.52 12.93 -19.70
N GLN A 59 0.25 13.20 -19.98
CA GLN A 59 -0.21 14.52 -20.45
C GLN A 59 0.07 15.63 -19.41
N GLN A 60 -0.18 15.37 -18.12
CA GLN A 60 0.12 16.33 -17.05
C GLN A 60 1.62 16.57 -16.89
N LEU A 61 2.42 15.51 -16.97
CA LEU A 61 3.88 15.59 -16.85
C LEU A 61 4.54 16.42 -17.98
N ASN A 62 3.89 16.55 -19.14
CA ASN A 62 4.38 17.40 -20.24
C ASN A 62 4.44 18.91 -19.89
N ALA A 63 3.78 19.32 -18.80
CA ALA A 63 3.82 20.71 -18.32
C ALA A 63 5.11 21.03 -17.53
N PHE A 64 5.90 20.02 -17.16
CA PHE A 64 7.09 20.14 -16.31
C PHE A 64 8.38 19.89 -17.09
N ASP A 65 9.48 20.47 -16.62
CA ASP A 65 10.81 20.23 -17.16
C ASP A 65 11.40 18.91 -16.62
N CYS A 66 10.95 17.78 -17.20
CA CYS A 66 11.35 16.43 -16.79
C CYS A 66 11.44 15.46 -17.97
N GLU A 67 12.24 14.41 -17.78
CA GLU A 67 12.34 13.30 -18.73
C GLU A 67 11.27 12.24 -18.38
N VAL A 68 10.33 11.97 -19.29
CA VAL A 68 9.23 11.01 -19.05
C VAL A 68 9.46 9.72 -19.81
N THR A 69 9.45 8.59 -19.11
CA THR A 69 9.44 7.23 -19.68
C THR A 69 8.20 6.50 -19.21
N GLY A 70 7.46 5.90 -20.11
CA GLY A 70 6.24 5.14 -19.79
C GLY A 70 6.29 3.71 -20.30
N ASN A 71 5.24 2.95 -20.02
CA ASN A 71 5.06 1.54 -20.37
C ASN A 71 6.10 0.64 -19.68
N ILE A 72 6.43 0.92 -18.42
CA ILE A 72 7.35 0.14 -17.59
C ILE A 72 6.51 -0.85 -16.76
N GLY A 73 6.74 -2.14 -16.93
CA GLY A 73 5.95 -3.17 -16.24
C GLY A 73 4.45 -3.13 -16.62
N GLY A 74 4.14 -2.73 -17.85
CA GLY A 74 2.80 -2.50 -18.36
C GLY A 74 2.52 -1.00 -18.56
N HIS A 75 1.79 -0.36 -17.66
CA HIS A 75 1.41 1.06 -17.78
C HIS A 75 2.21 2.00 -16.88
N GLY A 76 3.23 1.51 -16.18
CA GLY A 76 4.06 2.30 -15.26
C GLY A 76 4.78 3.46 -15.96
N ILE A 77 5.00 4.55 -15.21
CA ILE A 77 5.59 5.79 -15.70
C ILE A 77 6.63 6.28 -14.70
N VAL A 78 7.73 6.79 -15.18
CA VAL A 78 8.67 7.56 -14.40
C VAL A 78 8.89 8.94 -15.03
N ALA A 79 8.97 9.98 -14.19
CA ALA A 79 9.36 11.32 -14.57
C ALA A 79 10.62 11.71 -13.78
N ILE A 80 11.71 12.04 -14.47
CA ILE A 80 13.01 12.34 -13.87
C ILE A 80 13.26 13.84 -13.96
N PHE A 81 13.32 14.50 -12.82
CA PHE A 81 13.66 15.92 -12.68
C PHE A 81 15.13 16.03 -12.28
N ARG A 82 15.99 16.50 -13.18
CA ARG A 82 17.42 16.70 -12.90
C ARG A 82 17.69 18.14 -12.54
N ASN A 83 18.35 18.36 -11.41
CA ASN A 83 18.68 19.71 -10.92
C ASN A 83 20.07 19.76 -10.30
N GLY A 84 21.10 19.48 -11.11
CA GLY A 84 22.49 19.50 -10.68
C GLY A 84 22.94 18.25 -9.90
N PRO A 85 24.13 18.29 -9.31
CA PRO A 85 24.66 17.19 -8.50
C PRO A 85 23.95 17.14 -7.15
N GLY A 86 23.75 15.92 -6.63
CA GLY A 86 23.10 15.71 -5.35
C GLY A 86 22.49 14.33 -5.22
N PRO A 87 21.71 14.08 -4.15
CA PRO A 87 21.03 12.81 -3.95
C PRO A 87 19.99 12.49 -5.03
N VAL A 88 19.64 11.22 -5.14
CA VAL A 88 18.57 10.71 -6.00
C VAL A 88 17.42 10.26 -5.11
N VAL A 89 16.27 10.91 -5.23
CA VAL A 89 15.08 10.63 -4.40
C VAL A 89 13.94 10.16 -5.28
N LEU A 90 13.39 8.99 -4.97
CA LEU A 90 12.22 8.46 -5.65
C LEU A 90 10.98 8.63 -4.76
N MET A 91 9.90 9.18 -5.32
CA MET A 91 8.57 9.20 -4.68
C MET A 91 7.58 8.47 -5.57
N ARG A 92 6.83 7.54 -4.99
CA ARG A 92 5.87 6.68 -5.69
C ARG A 92 4.43 7.10 -5.40
N ALA A 93 3.59 7.01 -6.42
CA ALA A 93 2.13 6.91 -6.31
C ALA A 93 1.64 5.75 -7.19
N ASP A 94 0.65 5.01 -6.72
CA ASP A 94 -0.13 4.04 -7.48
C ASP A 94 -1.28 4.74 -8.21
N PHE A 95 -1.94 4.03 -9.18
CA PHE A 95 -3.01 4.67 -9.95
C PHE A 95 -4.10 3.72 -10.49
N ASP A 96 -4.13 2.48 -10.04
CA ASP A 96 -5.17 1.51 -10.42
C ASP A 96 -6.44 1.64 -9.56
N GLY A 97 -7.54 1.07 -10.05
CA GLY A 97 -8.84 1.03 -9.39
C GLY A 97 -9.30 -0.40 -9.12
N LEU A 98 -10.36 -0.52 -8.36
CA LEU A 98 -10.93 -1.77 -7.84
C LEU A 98 -12.27 -2.13 -8.48
N PRO A 99 -12.64 -3.43 -8.55
CA PRO A 99 -13.94 -3.89 -9.02
C PRO A 99 -15.04 -3.67 -7.97
N VAL A 100 -15.24 -2.44 -7.54
CA VAL A 100 -16.18 -2.03 -6.48
C VAL A 100 -17.27 -1.14 -7.07
N LEU A 101 -18.52 -1.38 -6.66
CA LEU A 101 -19.65 -0.49 -7.00
C LEU A 101 -19.62 0.73 -6.08
N GLU A 102 -19.44 1.90 -6.67
CA GLU A 102 -19.47 3.16 -5.92
C GLU A 102 -20.89 3.53 -5.47
N THR A 103 -21.00 3.92 -4.22
CA THR A 103 -22.26 4.34 -3.57
C THR A 103 -22.07 5.62 -2.73
N THR A 104 -21.04 6.41 -3.04
CA THR A 104 -20.72 7.66 -2.31
C THR A 104 -21.77 8.75 -2.51
N GLY A 105 -22.44 8.77 -3.68
CA GLY A 105 -23.37 9.83 -4.08
C GLY A 105 -22.67 11.14 -4.49
N ALA A 106 -21.34 11.13 -4.67
CA ALA A 106 -20.61 12.30 -5.15
C ALA A 106 -21.04 12.66 -6.59
N PRO A 107 -21.08 13.95 -6.97
CA PRO A 107 -21.47 14.36 -8.31
C PRO A 107 -20.51 13.84 -9.41
N PHE A 108 -19.31 13.46 -9.04
CA PHE A 108 -18.27 12.86 -9.88
C PHE A 108 -18.07 11.38 -9.61
N ALA A 109 -19.00 10.72 -8.90
CA ALA A 109 -18.92 9.29 -8.62
C ALA A 109 -18.79 8.47 -9.91
N SER A 110 -18.00 7.40 -9.85
CA SER A 110 -17.85 6.48 -10.97
C SER A 110 -19.13 5.72 -11.26
N THR A 111 -19.54 5.75 -12.50
CA THR A 111 -20.61 4.89 -13.07
C THR A 111 -20.06 3.90 -14.08
N LYS A 112 -18.72 3.74 -14.10
CA LYS A 112 -18.04 2.90 -15.08
C LYS A 112 -18.14 1.43 -14.73
N THR A 113 -18.25 0.63 -15.78
CA THR A 113 -17.97 -0.81 -15.74
C THR A 113 -16.72 -1.11 -16.54
N ARG A 114 -16.03 -2.19 -16.18
CA ARG A 114 -14.83 -2.68 -16.86
C ARG A 114 -14.91 -4.20 -17.00
N ILE A 115 -14.24 -4.72 -18.00
CA ILE A 115 -14.08 -6.18 -18.14
C ILE A 115 -12.84 -6.56 -17.32
N ASN A 116 -13.01 -7.44 -16.33
CA ASN A 116 -11.88 -7.92 -15.53
C ASN A 116 -11.06 -9.00 -16.29
N LYS A 117 -10.00 -9.50 -15.65
CA LYS A 117 -9.12 -10.54 -16.24
C LYS A 117 -9.83 -11.85 -16.58
N ASP A 118 -10.96 -12.13 -15.93
CA ASP A 118 -11.79 -13.31 -16.17
C ASP A 118 -12.83 -13.11 -17.30
N GLY A 119 -12.83 -11.94 -17.95
CA GLY A 119 -13.78 -11.58 -18.99
C GLY A 119 -15.18 -11.19 -18.46
N VAL A 120 -15.29 -10.91 -17.16
CA VAL A 120 -16.55 -10.54 -16.51
C VAL A 120 -16.65 -9.02 -16.41
N GLU A 121 -17.82 -8.48 -16.78
CA GLU A 121 -18.12 -7.07 -16.58
C GLU A 121 -18.39 -6.79 -15.11
N VAL A 122 -17.63 -5.87 -14.53
CA VAL A 122 -17.69 -5.47 -13.10
C VAL A 122 -17.73 -3.94 -12.98
N PRO A 123 -18.37 -3.38 -11.95
CA PRO A 123 -18.23 -1.96 -11.65
C PRO A 123 -16.78 -1.62 -11.35
N ALA A 124 -16.39 -0.35 -11.50
CA ALA A 124 -15.04 0.10 -11.16
C ALA A 124 -15.09 1.39 -10.34
N MET A 125 -14.22 1.49 -9.33
CA MET A 125 -14.11 2.62 -8.42
C MET A 125 -12.66 2.78 -7.94
N HIS A 126 -12.21 4.02 -7.70
CA HIS A 126 -11.01 4.28 -6.89
C HIS A 126 -11.33 4.14 -5.39
N ALA A 127 -11.65 2.92 -4.97
CA ALA A 127 -12.05 2.63 -3.59
C ALA A 127 -10.86 2.56 -2.60
N CYS A 128 -9.62 2.71 -3.10
CA CYS A 128 -8.40 2.81 -2.28
C CYS A 128 -7.75 4.20 -2.34
N GLY A 129 -8.25 5.08 -3.21
CA GLY A 129 -7.81 6.49 -3.28
C GLY A 129 -6.55 6.74 -4.10
N HIS A 130 -6.22 5.84 -5.03
CA HIS A 130 -5.05 5.98 -5.90
C HIS A 130 -5.15 7.18 -6.86
N ASP A 131 -6.34 7.65 -7.17
CA ASP A 131 -6.61 8.94 -7.82
C ASP A 131 -6.08 10.14 -7.01
N MET A 132 -6.24 10.09 -5.67
CA MET A 132 -5.68 11.09 -4.75
C MET A 132 -4.15 11.00 -4.71
N HIS A 133 -3.59 9.78 -4.64
CA HIS A 133 -2.14 9.57 -4.64
C HIS A 133 -1.49 10.11 -5.91
N THR A 134 -2.04 9.76 -7.07
CA THR A 134 -1.58 10.24 -8.38
C THR A 134 -1.65 11.76 -8.48
N THR A 135 -2.79 12.35 -8.13
CA THR A 135 -3.00 13.80 -8.25
C THR A 135 -2.10 14.58 -7.29
N SER A 136 -1.89 14.07 -6.08
CA SER A 136 -1.01 14.72 -5.09
C SER A 136 0.46 14.65 -5.49
N LEU A 137 0.93 13.54 -6.08
CA LEU A 137 2.30 13.44 -6.60
C LEU A 137 2.53 14.39 -7.77
N LEU A 138 1.55 14.54 -8.68
CA LEU A 138 1.62 15.56 -9.73
C LEU A 138 1.69 16.99 -9.16
N GLY A 139 0.96 17.26 -8.07
CA GLY A 139 1.06 18.53 -7.33
C GLY A 139 2.44 18.76 -6.71
N ALA A 140 3.04 17.72 -6.14
CA ALA A 140 4.41 17.78 -5.63
C ALA A 140 5.43 18.03 -6.77
N CYS A 141 5.24 17.41 -7.95
CA CYS A 141 6.03 17.70 -9.15
C CYS A 141 5.96 19.19 -9.52
N ALA A 142 4.75 19.78 -9.51
CA ALA A 142 4.57 21.21 -9.83
C ALA A 142 5.31 22.12 -8.84
N ILE A 143 5.25 21.83 -7.53
CA ILE A 143 5.96 22.61 -6.52
C ILE A 143 7.47 22.50 -6.71
N LEU A 144 8.00 21.28 -6.89
CA LEU A 144 9.44 21.04 -7.03
C LEU A 144 9.99 21.63 -8.34
N ASP A 145 9.23 21.55 -9.43
CA ASP A 145 9.62 22.13 -10.71
C ASP A 145 9.66 23.65 -10.66
N ALA A 146 8.69 24.29 -9.98
CA ALA A 146 8.64 25.74 -9.81
C ALA A 146 9.75 26.30 -8.89
N HIS A 147 10.30 25.47 -7.99
CA HIS A 147 11.29 25.89 -6.97
C HIS A 147 12.63 25.18 -7.11
N ARG A 148 13.12 25.06 -8.35
CA ARG A 148 14.42 24.43 -8.64
C ARG A 148 15.61 25.12 -7.98
N ASP A 149 15.48 26.40 -7.64
CA ASP A 149 16.47 27.16 -6.89
C ASP A 149 16.61 26.76 -5.43
N ALA A 150 15.62 26.05 -4.89
CA ALA A 150 15.59 25.61 -3.48
C ALA A 150 16.17 24.21 -3.24
N TRP A 151 16.55 23.47 -4.30
CA TRP A 151 17.04 22.11 -4.16
C TRP A 151 18.03 21.71 -5.22
N SER A 152 18.81 20.65 -4.98
CA SER A 152 19.75 20.08 -5.93
C SER A 152 19.74 18.54 -5.86
N GLY A 153 20.09 17.90 -6.99
CA GLY A 153 20.06 16.44 -7.13
C GLY A 153 19.08 15.96 -8.19
N THR A 154 18.51 14.79 -7.99
CA THR A 154 17.55 14.18 -8.90
C THR A 154 16.31 13.76 -8.15
N PHE A 155 15.15 14.26 -8.57
CA PHE A 155 13.85 13.78 -8.13
C PHE A 155 13.24 12.84 -9.19
N ILE A 156 12.75 11.69 -8.77
CA ILE A 156 12.05 10.71 -9.61
C ILE A 156 10.63 10.57 -9.10
N ALA A 157 9.66 11.02 -9.90
CA ALA A 157 8.26 10.72 -9.66
C ALA A 157 7.91 9.41 -10.38
N LEU A 158 7.54 8.37 -9.63
CA LEU A 158 7.18 7.06 -10.15
C LEU A 158 5.69 6.83 -9.96
N PHE A 159 4.99 6.56 -11.06
CA PHE A 159 3.57 6.20 -11.06
C PHE A 159 3.46 4.71 -11.37
N GLN A 160 2.93 3.96 -10.40
CA GLN A 160 2.89 2.50 -10.42
C GLN A 160 1.49 1.97 -10.76
N PRO A 161 1.34 1.07 -11.77
CA PRO A 161 0.10 0.36 -12.03
C PRO A 161 -0.06 -0.86 -11.13
N ALA A 162 -1.24 -1.47 -11.13
CA ALA A 162 -1.51 -2.83 -10.62
C ALA A 162 -1.01 -3.08 -9.18
N GLU A 163 -1.21 -2.12 -8.29
CA GLU A 163 -0.90 -2.27 -6.86
C GLU A 163 -1.87 -3.27 -6.21
N GLU A 164 -3.16 -3.17 -6.49
CA GLU A 164 -4.23 -3.99 -5.89
C GLU A 164 -4.12 -5.49 -6.23
N ASP A 165 -3.36 -5.82 -7.28
CA ASP A 165 -2.95 -7.19 -7.60
C ASP A 165 -1.64 -7.58 -6.91
N SER A 166 -0.98 -6.68 -6.19
CA SER A 166 0.36 -6.83 -5.59
C SER A 166 1.42 -7.27 -6.61
N THR A 167 1.34 -6.78 -7.84
CA THR A 167 2.23 -7.21 -8.94
C THR A 167 2.91 -6.06 -9.66
N GLY A 168 2.41 -4.84 -9.51
CA GLY A 168 2.85 -3.70 -10.33
C GLY A 168 4.28 -3.28 -10.08
N ALA A 169 4.68 -3.17 -8.82
CA ALA A 169 6.07 -2.82 -8.45
C ALA A 169 7.06 -3.85 -8.98
N GLN A 170 6.78 -5.15 -8.79
CA GLN A 170 7.66 -6.22 -9.26
C GLN A 170 7.74 -6.24 -10.80
N LYS A 171 6.62 -6.06 -11.50
CA LYS A 171 6.62 -5.96 -12.97
C LYS A 171 7.46 -4.80 -13.49
N MET A 172 7.42 -3.63 -12.82
CA MET A 172 8.29 -2.51 -13.18
C MET A 172 9.77 -2.85 -12.98
N VAL A 173 10.11 -3.53 -11.89
CA VAL A 173 11.47 -4.01 -11.61
C VAL A 173 11.92 -4.99 -12.69
N ASP A 174 11.12 -6.00 -13.01
CA ASP A 174 11.43 -7.06 -13.97
C ASP A 174 11.58 -6.52 -15.39
N ASP A 175 10.81 -5.49 -15.75
CA ASP A 175 10.89 -4.79 -17.05
C ASP A 175 12.11 -3.87 -17.16
N GLY A 176 12.92 -3.80 -16.12
CA GLY A 176 14.21 -3.16 -16.11
C GLY A 176 14.22 -1.72 -15.59
N LEU A 177 13.37 -1.40 -14.62
CA LEU A 177 13.35 -0.11 -13.92
C LEU A 177 14.78 0.36 -13.53
N GLY A 178 15.61 -0.56 -13.02
CA GLY A 178 16.99 -0.26 -12.63
C GLY A 178 17.94 0.13 -13.79
N ARG A 179 17.52 -0.03 -15.05
CA ARG A 179 18.25 0.46 -16.22
C ARG A 179 17.70 1.80 -16.74
N ILE A 180 16.47 2.12 -16.36
CA ILE A 180 15.73 3.31 -16.81
C ILE A 180 16.02 4.51 -15.91
N ILE A 181 16.10 4.28 -14.60
CA ILE A 181 16.35 5.34 -13.61
C ILE A 181 17.72 5.19 -12.94
N PRO A 182 18.34 6.29 -12.48
CA PRO A 182 19.50 6.20 -11.59
C PRO A 182 19.09 5.53 -10.28
N ARG A 183 20.04 4.79 -9.65
CA ARG A 183 19.79 4.15 -8.35
C ARG A 183 19.38 5.21 -7.32
N PRO A 184 18.19 5.08 -6.69
CA PRO A 184 17.78 6.00 -5.63
C PRO A 184 18.64 5.86 -4.36
N ASP A 185 18.86 6.97 -3.67
CA ASP A 185 19.42 6.99 -2.32
C ASP A 185 18.32 6.76 -1.26
N VAL A 186 17.06 7.03 -1.64
CA VAL A 186 15.87 6.77 -0.82
C VAL A 186 14.64 6.61 -1.72
N CYS A 187 13.75 5.70 -1.32
CA CYS A 187 12.41 5.59 -1.89
C CYS A 187 11.36 6.04 -0.87
N LEU A 188 10.37 6.79 -1.35
CA LEU A 188 9.31 7.38 -0.56
C LEU A 188 7.95 6.97 -1.12
N GLY A 189 6.96 6.76 -0.24
CA GLY A 189 5.59 6.45 -0.62
C GLY A 189 4.59 6.90 0.44
N GLN A 190 3.35 7.12 0.02
CA GLN A 190 2.25 7.46 0.93
C GLN A 190 0.97 6.74 0.54
N HIS A 191 0.08 6.59 1.52
CA HIS A 191 -1.26 6.06 1.29
C HIS A 191 -2.30 6.82 2.11
N ILE A 192 -3.49 6.99 1.56
CA ILE A 192 -4.61 7.58 2.31
C ILE A 192 -5.41 6.49 3.01
N VAL A 193 -5.78 6.77 4.26
CA VAL A 193 -6.45 5.80 5.14
C VAL A 193 -7.56 6.46 5.95
N PRO A 194 -8.52 5.69 6.51
CA PRO A 194 -9.41 6.22 7.54
C PRO A 194 -8.61 6.85 8.69
N GLY A 195 -8.91 8.10 8.98
CA GLY A 195 -8.22 8.91 9.98
C GLY A 195 -8.65 10.37 9.86
N PRO A 196 -8.27 11.25 10.80
CA PRO A 196 -8.59 12.68 10.71
C PRO A 196 -8.08 13.28 9.39
N ALA A 197 -8.97 13.85 8.58
CA ALA A 197 -8.61 14.38 7.28
C ALA A 197 -7.45 15.38 7.37
N GLY A 198 -6.42 15.18 6.55
CA GLY A 198 -5.21 15.99 6.50
C GLY A 198 -4.16 15.69 7.58
N GLN A 199 -4.38 14.71 8.47
CA GLN A 199 -3.36 14.26 9.42
C GLN A 199 -2.34 13.36 8.72
N VAL A 200 -1.05 13.67 8.85
CA VAL A 200 0.07 12.90 8.30
C VAL A 200 0.67 12.03 9.40
N MET A 201 0.61 10.73 9.23
CA MET A 201 1.00 9.76 10.25
C MET A 201 2.17 8.92 9.76
N SER A 202 3.28 8.89 10.51
CA SER A 202 4.49 8.15 10.14
C SER A 202 5.10 7.43 11.34
N MET A 203 5.83 6.34 11.07
CA MET A 203 6.52 5.56 12.09
C MET A 203 7.76 4.87 11.51
N PRO A 204 8.79 4.59 12.29
CA PRO A 204 9.87 3.69 11.91
C PRO A 204 9.43 2.22 12.09
N GLY A 205 10.09 1.30 11.39
CA GLY A 205 9.82 -0.13 11.51
C GLY A 205 8.61 -0.59 10.72
N ALA A 206 8.08 -1.76 11.05
CA ALA A 206 6.99 -2.42 10.34
C ALA A 206 5.72 -1.58 10.32
N SER A 207 5.42 -0.93 9.19
CA SER A 207 4.26 -0.06 9.01
C SER A 207 3.08 -0.77 8.35
N LEU A 208 3.33 -1.66 7.37
CA LEU A 208 2.29 -2.51 6.77
C LEU A 208 2.73 -3.97 6.78
N ALA A 209 1.77 -4.88 6.91
CA ALA A 209 2.04 -6.29 7.08
C ALA A 209 2.53 -6.96 5.78
N ALA A 210 3.45 -7.91 5.94
CA ALA A 210 3.66 -8.94 4.92
C ALA A 210 2.38 -9.76 4.75
N CYS A 211 2.11 -10.18 3.51
CA CYS A 211 0.87 -10.87 3.13
C CYS A 211 1.17 -12.10 2.29
N ASP A 212 0.52 -13.22 2.63
CA ASP A 212 0.62 -14.43 1.85
C ASP A 212 -0.74 -15.08 1.62
N THR A 213 -0.92 -15.61 0.41
CA THR A 213 -2.01 -16.51 0.10
C THR A 213 -1.44 -17.90 -0.18
N ILE A 214 -1.88 -18.91 0.57
CA ILE A 214 -1.41 -20.27 0.47
C ILE A 214 -2.58 -21.17 0.09
N THR A 215 -2.51 -21.82 -1.07
CA THR A 215 -3.45 -22.87 -1.46
C THR A 215 -2.91 -24.21 -1.04
N VAL A 216 -3.64 -24.91 -0.20
CA VAL A 216 -3.32 -26.26 0.29
C VAL A 216 -4.27 -27.25 -0.34
N LYS A 217 -3.74 -28.25 -1.07
CA LYS A 217 -4.53 -29.34 -1.62
C LYS A 217 -4.24 -30.64 -0.86
N ILE A 218 -5.34 -31.27 -0.42
CA ILE A 218 -5.33 -32.51 0.36
C ILE A 218 -5.91 -33.61 -0.52
N PHE A 219 -5.23 -34.76 -0.56
CA PHE A 219 -5.64 -35.89 -1.37
C PHE A 219 -6.13 -37.02 -0.47
N GLY A 220 -7.38 -37.46 -0.72
CA GLY A 220 -8.01 -38.58 -0.05
C GLY A 220 -8.29 -39.75 -1.00
N HIS A 221 -9.28 -40.52 -0.65
CA HIS A 221 -9.80 -41.62 -1.46
C HIS A 221 -11.32 -41.61 -1.47
N SER A 222 -11.90 -41.51 -2.66
CA SER A 222 -13.35 -41.38 -2.85
C SER A 222 -14.08 -42.68 -2.54
N ALA A 223 -15.28 -42.57 -1.96
CA ALA A 223 -16.19 -43.70 -1.74
C ALA A 223 -17.64 -43.27 -1.72
N HIS A 224 -18.56 -44.22 -1.78
CA HIS A 224 -19.98 -43.96 -1.58
C HIS A 224 -20.23 -43.48 -0.15
N GLY A 225 -21.02 -42.40 0.02
CA GLY A 225 -21.26 -41.77 1.31
C GLY A 225 -21.79 -42.69 2.42
N SER A 226 -22.43 -43.83 2.06
CA SER A 226 -22.87 -44.87 3.02
C SER A 226 -21.77 -45.89 3.39
N MET A 227 -20.59 -45.81 2.75
CA MET A 227 -19.47 -46.72 2.96
C MET A 227 -18.17 -45.97 3.33
N PRO A 228 -18.20 -45.13 4.38
CA PRO A 228 -17.04 -44.31 4.72
C PRO A 228 -15.78 -45.04 5.08
N HIS A 229 -15.91 -46.31 5.51
CA HIS A 229 -14.79 -47.21 5.83
C HIS A 229 -13.94 -47.60 4.61
N ASN A 230 -14.42 -47.35 3.39
CA ASN A 230 -13.69 -47.54 2.14
C ASN A 230 -13.01 -46.25 1.64
N SER A 231 -13.10 -45.17 2.40
CA SER A 231 -12.57 -43.86 2.01
C SER A 231 -11.38 -43.42 2.86
N ILE A 232 -10.65 -42.45 2.34
CA ILE A 232 -9.84 -41.49 3.13
C ILE A 232 -10.51 -40.17 2.88
N ASP A 233 -11.26 -39.65 3.87
CA ASP A 233 -12.17 -38.52 3.70
C ASP A 233 -11.44 -37.18 3.77
N PRO A 234 -11.18 -36.49 2.64
CA PRO A 234 -10.46 -35.22 2.63
C PRO A 234 -11.29 -34.08 3.22
N THR A 235 -12.64 -34.20 3.28
CA THR A 235 -13.51 -33.21 3.93
C THR A 235 -13.30 -33.21 5.43
N PHE A 236 -13.24 -34.40 6.04
CA PHE A 236 -12.92 -34.56 7.45
C PHE A 236 -11.51 -34.02 7.77
N ILE A 237 -10.51 -34.43 6.97
CA ILE A 237 -9.11 -33.99 7.14
C ILE A 237 -8.98 -32.47 7.07
N ALA A 238 -9.56 -31.84 6.04
CA ALA A 238 -9.57 -30.39 5.88
C ALA A 238 -10.20 -29.68 7.07
N SER A 239 -11.32 -30.21 7.58
CA SER A 239 -11.99 -29.67 8.76
C SER A 239 -11.11 -29.72 10.01
N MET A 240 -10.41 -30.84 10.23
CA MET A 240 -9.47 -30.98 11.35
C MET A 240 -8.25 -30.04 11.19
N ILE A 241 -7.74 -29.87 9.98
CA ILE A 241 -6.69 -28.89 9.69
C ILE A 241 -7.15 -27.49 10.07
N VAL A 242 -8.36 -27.04 9.65
CA VAL A 242 -8.91 -25.73 10.01
C VAL A 242 -8.92 -25.50 11.53
N VAL A 243 -9.37 -26.51 12.28
CA VAL A 243 -9.38 -26.44 13.74
C VAL A 243 -7.97 -26.36 14.32
N ARG A 244 -7.03 -27.15 13.82
CA ARG A 244 -5.63 -27.19 14.29
C ARG A 244 -4.87 -25.92 13.97
N LEU A 245 -5.09 -25.30 12.80
CA LEU A 245 -4.45 -24.06 12.40
C LEU A 245 -4.71 -22.90 13.40
N GLN A 246 -5.87 -22.90 14.08
CA GLN A 246 -6.18 -21.92 15.13
C GLN A 246 -5.18 -21.98 16.30
N GLY A 247 -4.58 -23.13 16.53
CA GLY A 247 -3.57 -23.33 17.58
C GLY A 247 -2.21 -22.69 17.27
N ILE A 248 -1.88 -22.42 16.02
CA ILE A 248 -0.56 -21.89 15.63
C ILE A 248 -0.37 -20.49 16.25
N VAL A 249 -1.25 -19.55 15.94
CA VAL A 249 -1.16 -18.19 16.49
C VAL A 249 -1.33 -18.21 18.00
N ALA A 250 -2.31 -18.98 18.50
CA ALA A 250 -2.66 -18.97 19.92
C ALA A 250 -1.64 -19.67 20.84
N ARG A 251 -0.75 -20.54 20.33
CA ARG A 251 0.14 -21.39 21.13
C ARG A 251 1.60 -21.40 20.71
N GLU A 252 1.92 -20.95 19.50
CA GLU A 252 3.28 -21.02 18.98
C GLU A 252 3.85 -19.62 18.70
N VAL A 253 3.03 -18.63 18.33
CA VAL A 253 3.48 -17.25 18.17
C VAL A 253 3.55 -16.59 19.55
N SER A 254 4.60 -15.81 19.81
CA SER A 254 4.72 -15.04 21.03
C SER A 254 3.58 -14.02 21.15
N PRO A 255 3.00 -13.78 22.34
CA PRO A 255 1.96 -12.77 22.52
C PRO A 255 2.41 -11.33 22.24
N PHE A 256 3.72 -11.09 22.10
CA PHE A 256 4.30 -9.80 21.69
C PHE A 256 4.53 -9.69 20.18
N ASP A 257 4.33 -10.80 19.44
CA ASP A 257 4.49 -10.86 17.99
C ASP A 257 3.11 -10.87 17.32
N PHE A 258 3.04 -10.29 16.12
CA PHE A 258 1.81 -10.27 15.34
C PHE A 258 1.83 -11.36 14.26
N ALA A 259 0.75 -12.11 14.19
CA ALA A 259 0.46 -13.02 13.09
C ALA A 259 -1.05 -13.20 12.91
N VAL A 260 -1.50 -13.31 11.66
CA VAL A 260 -2.86 -13.71 11.29
C VAL A 260 -2.76 -14.95 10.40
N VAL A 261 -3.57 -15.96 10.68
CA VAL A 261 -3.79 -17.14 9.83
C VAL A 261 -5.29 -17.33 9.70
N SER A 262 -5.84 -16.99 8.56
CA SER A 262 -7.26 -17.11 8.25
C SER A 262 -7.48 -18.13 7.15
N VAL A 263 -8.51 -18.98 7.27
CA VAL A 263 -8.96 -19.85 6.20
C VAL A 263 -10.09 -19.14 5.45
N GLY A 264 -9.77 -18.61 4.27
CA GLY A 264 -10.72 -17.88 3.44
C GLY A 264 -11.65 -18.79 2.65
N THR A 265 -11.14 -19.98 2.27
CA THR A 265 -11.91 -20.96 1.48
C THR A 265 -11.64 -22.36 1.96
N LEU A 266 -12.69 -23.17 2.06
CA LEU A 266 -12.65 -24.62 2.15
C LEU A 266 -13.59 -25.18 1.08
N SER A 267 -13.05 -25.95 0.16
CA SER A 267 -13.81 -26.58 -0.93
C SER A 267 -13.58 -28.08 -0.94
N SER A 268 -14.64 -28.87 -0.94
CA SER A 268 -14.56 -30.33 -0.95
C SER A 268 -15.87 -30.93 -1.44
N GLY A 269 -15.79 -31.78 -2.48
CA GLY A 269 -16.94 -32.48 -3.04
C GLY A 269 -18.02 -31.60 -3.70
N ASN A 270 -18.96 -32.27 -4.33
CA ASN A 270 -20.10 -31.63 -5.03
C ASN A 270 -21.39 -32.47 -4.98
N SER A 271 -21.41 -33.52 -4.19
CA SER A 271 -22.54 -34.46 -4.09
C SER A 271 -22.76 -34.90 -2.65
N ASN A 272 -24.02 -35.08 -2.25
CA ASN A 272 -24.41 -35.44 -0.90
C ASN A 272 -24.15 -36.92 -0.55
N ASN A 273 -23.95 -37.79 -1.55
CA ASN A 273 -23.77 -39.23 -1.36
C ASN A 273 -22.38 -39.76 -1.78
N THR A 274 -21.44 -38.88 -2.05
CA THR A 274 -20.09 -39.24 -2.47
C THR A 274 -19.06 -38.54 -1.58
N ILE A 275 -18.19 -39.32 -0.93
CA ILE A 275 -16.99 -38.79 -0.28
C ILE A 275 -16.01 -38.43 -1.39
N PRO A 276 -15.51 -37.19 -1.47
CA PRO A 276 -14.67 -36.73 -2.57
C PRO A 276 -13.26 -37.34 -2.55
N ALA A 277 -12.52 -37.14 -3.63
CA ALA A 277 -11.13 -37.58 -3.74
C ALA A 277 -10.14 -36.56 -3.20
N ASP A 278 -10.53 -35.28 -3.13
CA ASP A 278 -9.67 -34.19 -2.67
C ASP A 278 -10.44 -33.09 -1.98
N ALA A 279 -9.72 -32.22 -1.25
CA ALA A 279 -10.19 -30.97 -0.68
C ALA A 279 -9.14 -29.87 -0.86
N THR A 280 -9.57 -28.62 -0.95
CA THR A 280 -8.72 -27.46 -1.08
C THR A 280 -9.02 -26.44 0.02
N LEU A 281 -7.98 -25.94 0.66
CA LEU A 281 -8.01 -24.81 1.58
C LEU A 281 -7.26 -23.64 0.95
N VAL A 282 -7.75 -22.41 1.10
CA VAL A 282 -7.03 -21.18 0.77
C VAL A 282 -6.85 -20.38 2.04
N LEU A 283 -5.60 -20.14 2.40
CA LEU A 283 -5.22 -19.43 3.62
C LEU A 283 -4.78 -18.00 3.27
N ASN A 284 -5.13 -17.04 4.10
CA ASN A 284 -4.58 -15.69 4.11
C ASN A 284 -3.79 -15.48 5.39
N CYS A 285 -2.53 -15.10 5.24
CA CYS A 285 -1.60 -14.88 6.36
C CYS A 285 -1.09 -13.45 6.36
N ARG A 286 -0.85 -12.89 7.58
CA ARG A 286 -0.28 -11.55 7.77
C ARG A 286 0.77 -11.58 8.87
N PHE A 287 1.86 -10.77 8.69
CA PHE A 287 2.99 -10.74 9.61
C PHE A 287 3.63 -9.35 9.68
N TYR A 288 4.23 -9.00 10.84
CA TYR A 288 5.13 -7.86 10.97
C TYR A 288 6.61 -8.27 11.15
N SER A 289 6.94 -9.54 10.89
CA SER A 289 8.30 -10.06 11.03
C SER A 289 8.51 -11.28 10.15
N GLU A 290 9.57 -11.29 9.35
CA GLU A 290 9.97 -12.43 8.53
C GLU A 290 10.22 -13.69 9.39
N LYS A 291 10.83 -13.52 10.57
CA LYS A 291 11.05 -14.63 11.50
C LYS A 291 9.76 -15.29 11.98
N VAL A 292 8.71 -14.47 12.22
CA VAL A 292 7.39 -14.99 12.60
C VAL A 292 6.72 -15.67 11.41
N ARG A 293 6.85 -15.09 10.21
CA ARG A 293 6.38 -15.64 8.94
C ARG A 293 6.93 -17.05 8.72
N ASP A 294 8.26 -17.23 8.76
CA ASP A 294 8.92 -18.52 8.59
C ASP A 294 8.46 -19.55 9.62
N LYS A 295 8.32 -19.13 10.88
CA LYS A 295 7.83 -20.00 11.96
C LYS A 295 6.40 -20.49 11.70
N VAL A 296 5.53 -19.58 11.28
CA VAL A 296 4.11 -19.91 10.99
C VAL A 296 4.00 -20.81 9.78
N TYR A 297 4.81 -20.59 8.73
CA TYR A 297 4.85 -21.47 7.56
C TYR A 297 5.24 -22.89 7.93
N ALA A 298 6.33 -23.07 8.67
CA ALA A 298 6.75 -24.38 9.15
C ALA A 298 5.65 -25.06 10.00
N ALA A 299 4.92 -24.28 10.78
CA ALA A 299 3.82 -24.80 11.59
C ALA A 299 2.60 -25.21 10.72
N ILE A 300 2.24 -24.43 9.70
CA ILE A 300 1.17 -24.77 8.75
C ILE A 300 1.49 -26.08 8.03
N GLU A 301 2.68 -26.19 7.45
CA GLU A 301 3.09 -27.42 6.75
C GLU A 301 3.07 -28.63 7.69
N ARG A 302 3.63 -28.48 8.89
CA ARG A 302 3.65 -29.55 9.89
C ARG A 302 2.23 -30.01 10.27
N VAL A 303 1.30 -29.08 10.53
CA VAL A 303 -0.10 -29.38 10.88
C VAL A 303 -0.79 -30.13 9.76
N VAL A 304 -0.69 -29.61 8.53
CA VAL A 304 -1.34 -30.22 7.35
C VAL A 304 -0.81 -31.64 7.10
N ARG A 305 0.52 -31.83 7.08
CA ARG A 305 1.12 -33.16 6.89
C ARG A 305 0.76 -34.13 8.00
N ALA A 306 0.71 -33.65 9.26
CA ALA A 306 0.37 -34.49 10.40
C ALA A 306 -1.10 -34.98 10.34
N GLU A 307 -2.06 -34.12 9.98
CA GLU A 307 -3.47 -34.54 9.85
C GLU A 307 -3.69 -35.47 8.66
N CYS A 308 -2.99 -35.27 7.54
CA CYS A 308 -2.99 -36.18 6.41
C CYS A 308 -2.43 -37.57 6.82
N THR A 309 -1.30 -37.61 7.52
CA THR A 309 -0.68 -38.84 8.01
C THR A 309 -1.58 -39.56 9.01
N ALA A 310 -2.16 -38.85 9.98
CA ALA A 310 -3.05 -39.40 10.98
C ALA A 310 -4.30 -40.03 10.37
N SER A 311 -4.74 -39.53 9.21
CA SER A 311 -5.92 -40.00 8.49
C SER A 311 -5.58 -41.08 7.42
N GLY A 312 -4.31 -41.46 7.30
CA GLY A 312 -3.85 -42.52 6.38
C GLY A 312 -3.77 -42.10 4.92
N CYS A 313 -3.59 -40.80 4.63
CA CYS A 313 -3.36 -40.35 3.25
C CYS A 313 -2.13 -41.03 2.65
N THR A 314 -2.26 -41.49 1.40
CA THR A 314 -1.18 -42.13 0.66
C THR A 314 -0.42 -41.18 -0.24
N GLN A 315 -0.98 -39.98 -0.46
CA GLN A 315 -0.36 -38.91 -1.24
C GLN A 315 -0.12 -37.71 -0.31
N GLU A 316 1.08 -37.10 -0.46
CA GLU A 316 1.43 -35.87 0.27
C GLU A 316 0.57 -34.70 -0.16
N PRO A 317 0.17 -33.81 0.76
CA PRO A 317 -0.50 -32.55 0.43
C PRO A 317 0.44 -31.64 -0.36
N THR A 318 -0.14 -30.79 -1.23
CA THR A 318 0.62 -29.77 -1.95
C THR A 318 0.34 -28.38 -1.41
N PHE A 319 1.32 -27.48 -1.53
CA PHE A 319 1.25 -26.09 -1.13
C PHE A 319 1.62 -25.22 -2.33
N GLU A 320 0.77 -24.26 -2.65
CA GLU A 320 1.00 -23.28 -3.70
C GLU A 320 0.86 -21.88 -3.13
N TRP A 321 1.83 -21.03 -3.41
CA TRP A 321 1.88 -19.64 -2.98
C TRP A 321 1.43 -18.76 -4.14
N SER A 322 0.27 -18.13 -4.05
CA SER A 322 -0.27 -17.31 -5.12
C SER A 322 -0.09 -15.80 -4.90
N CYS A 323 0.19 -15.40 -3.67
CA CYS A 323 0.59 -14.05 -3.30
C CYS A 323 1.72 -14.16 -2.28
N HIS A 324 2.71 -13.29 -2.41
CA HIS A 324 3.81 -13.17 -1.46
C HIS A 324 4.18 -11.69 -1.38
N GLY A 325 3.43 -10.96 -0.55
CA GLY A 325 3.66 -9.54 -0.30
C GLY A 325 4.73 -9.33 0.76
N GLU A 326 5.70 -8.49 0.46
CA GLU A 326 6.79 -8.16 1.37
C GLU A 326 6.34 -7.24 2.51
N LEU A 327 7.04 -7.32 3.63
CA LEU A 327 6.85 -6.39 4.75
C LEU A 327 7.23 -4.97 4.34
N THR A 328 6.39 -3.99 4.62
CA THR A 328 6.76 -2.59 4.52
C THR A 328 7.37 -2.15 5.86
N ASP A 329 8.71 -2.20 5.92
CA ASP A 329 9.50 -1.93 7.12
C ASP A 329 10.29 -0.62 6.96
N ASN A 330 9.72 0.46 7.45
CA ASN A 330 10.27 1.80 7.34
C ASN A 330 11.65 1.92 7.97
N THR A 331 12.63 2.32 7.17
CA THR A 331 14.00 2.45 7.63
C THR A 331 14.11 3.59 8.64
N PRO A 332 14.66 3.36 9.85
CA PRO A 332 14.77 4.40 10.86
C PRO A 332 15.53 5.65 10.39
N VAL A 333 16.54 5.48 9.52
CA VAL A 333 17.30 6.61 8.97
C VAL A 333 16.42 7.50 8.08
N ALA A 334 15.53 6.92 7.27
CA ALA A 334 14.61 7.66 6.43
C ALA A 334 13.53 8.36 7.28
N PHE A 335 12.96 7.67 8.25
CA PHE A 335 12.01 8.26 9.19
C PHE A 335 12.61 9.46 9.94
N ASN A 336 13.79 9.31 10.55
CA ASN A 336 14.45 10.36 11.33
C ASN A 336 14.81 11.59 10.47
N ARG A 337 14.96 11.43 9.16
CA ARG A 337 15.24 12.54 8.26
C ARG A 337 13.96 13.27 7.81
N VAL A 338 12.88 12.56 7.55
CA VAL A 338 11.63 13.12 7.02
C VAL A 338 10.70 13.65 8.13
N ARG A 339 10.60 12.96 9.28
CA ARG A 339 9.68 13.30 10.36
C ARG A 339 9.82 14.74 10.86
N PRO A 340 11.02 15.32 11.08
CA PRO A 340 11.14 16.71 11.48
C PRO A 340 10.58 17.72 10.46
N VAL A 341 10.59 17.37 9.17
CA VAL A 341 9.95 18.18 8.13
C VAL A 341 8.43 18.12 8.29
N PHE A 342 7.86 16.93 8.49
CA PHE A 342 6.42 16.78 8.74
C PHE A 342 5.99 17.55 9.99
N ASP A 343 6.72 17.45 11.09
CA ASP A 343 6.45 18.19 12.32
C ASP A 343 6.47 19.71 12.09
N SER A 344 7.40 20.19 11.25
CA SER A 344 7.50 21.62 10.92
C SER A 344 6.41 22.11 9.97
N VAL A 345 5.96 21.25 9.03
CA VAL A 345 4.91 21.59 8.03
C VAL A 345 3.52 21.51 8.63
N PHE A 346 3.22 20.42 9.33
CA PHE A 346 1.87 20.06 9.77
C PHE A 346 1.58 20.34 11.25
N GLY A 347 2.64 20.54 12.08
CA GLY A 347 2.46 20.79 13.52
C GLY A 347 1.73 19.64 14.21
N GLU A 348 0.61 19.90 14.85
CA GLU A 348 -0.21 18.89 15.54
C GLU A 348 -0.82 17.83 14.61
N ASP A 349 -0.86 18.09 13.32
CA ASP A 349 -1.32 17.14 12.30
C ASP A 349 -0.19 16.21 11.80
N SER A 350 1.05 16.35 12.30
CA SER A 350 2.09 15.34 12.19
C SER A 350 2.00 14.41 13.39
N ALA A 351 1.67 13.13 13.16
CA ALA A 351 1.40 12.18 14.24
C ALA A 351 2.18 10.87 14.07
N ASP A 352 2.24 10.09 15.14
CA ASP A 352 2.78 8.74 15.09
C ASP A 352 1.74 7.80 14.46
N ALA A 353 2.17 7.02 13.45
CA ALA A 353 1.35 5.97 12.89
C ALA A 353 1.28 4.76 13.82
N GLN A 354 0.25 3.93 13.64
CA GLN A 354 0.19 2.58 14.16
C GLN A 354 0.41 1.60 13.00
N PRO A 355 0.99 0.41 13.25
CA PRO A 355 1.10 -0.61 12.23
C PRO A 355 -0.26 -0.95 11.63
N TRP A 356 -0.35 -1.03 10.31
CA TRP A 356 -1.57 -1.36 9.60
C TRP A 356 -1.48 -2.77 9.02
N THR A 357 -2.57 -3.55 9.15
CA THR A 357 -2.61 -4.96 8.72
C THR A 357 -2.80 -5.15 7.22
N ALA A 358 -3.01 -4.06 6.47
CA ALA A 358 -2.96 -4.08 5.01
C ALA A 358 -1.53 -4.40 4.52
N SER A 359 -1.41 -4.83 3.30
CA SER A 359 -0.14 -5.05 2.60
C SER A 359 -0.02 -4.11 1.41
N GLU A 360 1.19 -3.95 0.89
CA GLU A 360 1.58 -3.02 -0.14
C GLU A 360 2.78 -3.58 -0.91
N ASP A 361 2.83 -3.42 -2.23
CA ASP A 361 3.94 -3.93 -3.04
C ASP A 361 5.05 -2.88 -3.29
N PHE A 362 4.87 -1.62 -2.85
CA PHE A 362 5.86 -0.54 -2.93
C PHE A 362 7.26 -0.98 -2.50
N SER A 363 7.35 -1.77 -1.39
CA SER A 363 8.63 -2.16 -0.81
C SER A 363 9.52 -2.99 -1.74
N ASN A 364 8.96 -3.59 -2.81
CA ASN A 364 9.72 -4.30 -3.84
C ASN A 364 10.68 -3.37 -4.58
N ILE A 365 10.31 -2.10 -4.77
CA ILE A 365 11.17 -1.11 -5.45
C ILE A 365 12.43 -0.78 -4.62
N PRO A 366 12.33 -0.27 -3.37
CA PRO A 366 13.53 -0.02 -2.56
C PRO A 366 14.34 -1.28 -2.26
N ARG A 367 13.72 -2.45 -2.11
CA ARG A 367 14.43 -3.74 -1.95
C ARG A 367 15.26 -4.08 -3.18
N HIS A 368 14.75 -3.86 -4.40
CA HIS A 368 15.51 -4.05 -5.63
C HIS A 368 16.76 -3.18 -5.69
N PHE A 369 16.67 -1.93 -5.22
CA PHE A 369 17.79 -0.99 -5.24
C PHE A 369 18.69 -1.09 -4.00
N ASP A 370 18.31 -1.88 -3.01
CA ASP A 370 18.97 -1.95 -1.70
C ASP A 370 19.18 -0.53 -1.13
N CYS A 371 18.09 0.23 -1.00
CA CYS A 371 18.10 1.60 -0.49
C CYS A 371 17.08 1.81 0.64
N PRO A 372 17.34 2.78 1.53
CA PRO A 372 16.39 3.17 2.57
C PRO A 372 15.04 3.59 2.01
N TYR A 373 13.97 3.43 2.81
CA TYR A 373 12.66 3.91 2.41
C TYR A 373 11.80 4.34 3.60
N LEU A 374 10.81 5.17 3.29
CA LEU A 374 9.75 5.56 4.20
C LEU A 374 8.40 5.53 3.50
N TYR A 375 7.45 4.87 4.12
CA TYR A 375 6.04 4.85 3.73
C TYR A 375 5.20 5.42 4.88
N TRP A 376 4.35 6.41 4.58
CA TRP A 376 3.50 7.04 5.60
C TRP A 376 2.04 7.06 5.16
N THR A 377 1.14 7.39 6.09
CA THR A 377 -0.29 7.45 5.83
C THR A 377 -0.84 8.86 6.04
N VAL A 378 -1.93 9.18 5.34
CA VAL A 378 -2.66 10.45 5.47
C VAL A 378 -4.13 10.17 5.71
N GLY A 379 -4.70 10.77 6.75
CA GLY A 379 -6.10 10.64 7.12
C GLY A 379 -7.05 11.31 6.12
N VAL A 380 -8.20 10.67 5.85
CA VAL A 380 -9.17 11.13 4.84
C VAL A 380 -10.56 11.45 5.38
N THR A 381 -10.86 11.04 6.61
CA THR A 381 -12.22 11.13 7.16
C THR A 381 -12.51 12.55 7.67
N PRO A 382 -13.63 13.18 7.30
CA PRO A 382 -14.00 14.45 7.85
C PRO A 382 -13.86 14.46 9.38
N ARG A 383 -13.13 15.44 9.93
CA ARG A 383 -12.77 15.46 11.37
C ARG A 383 -13.97 15.38 12.30
N THR A 384 -15.11 15.95 11.90
CA THR A 384 -16.36 15.87 12.67
C THR A 384 -16.89 14.44 12.77
N LEU A 385 -16.85 13.70 11.65
CA LEU A 385 -17.25 12.29 11.60
C LEU A 385 -16.27 11.43 12.40
N TRP A 386 -14.96 11.61 12.19
CA TRP A 386 -13.92 10.89 12.90
C TRP A 386 -14.04 11.05 14.40
N ASN A 387 -14.07 12.29 14.91
CA ASN A 387 -14.16 12.56 16.35
C ASN A 387 -15.43 12.00 16.98
N LYS A 388 -16.55 12.05 16.27
CA LYS A 388 -17.81 11.45 16.71
C LYS A 388 -17.66 9.92 16.81
N ALA A 389 -17.10 9.27 15.79
CA ALA A 389 -16.92 7.82 15.76
C ALA A 389 -15.98 7.33 16.88
N VAL A 390 -14.85 8.04 17.09
CA VAL A 390 -13.91 7.75 18.19
C VAL A 390 -14.57 7.91 19.55
N THR A 391 -15.31 9.01 19.79
CA THR A 391 -15.99 9.26 21.07
C THR A 391 -17.00 8.17 21.43
N HIS A 392 -17.61 7.52 20.43
CA HIS A 392 -18.61 6.48 20.62
C HIS A 392 -18.07 5.05 20.46
N ASP A 393 -16.76 4.88 20.25
CA ASP A 393 -16.12 3.59 19.94
C ASP A 393 -16.76 2.88 18.73
N ARG A 394 -17.02 3.65 17.65
CA ARG A 394 -17.75 3.19 16.47
C ARG A 394 -16.99 3.43 15.15
N VAL A 395 -15.67 3.55 15.21
CA VAL A 395 -14.87 3.83 14.01
C VAL A 395 -15.12 2.78 12.93
N ALA A 396 -15.10 1.50 13.29
CA ALA A 396 -15.29 0.40 12.34
C ALA A 396 -16.71 0.34 11.72
N GLN A 397 -17.72 0.95 12.37
CA GLN A 397 -19.10 0.95 11.90
C GLN A 397 -19.49 2.22 11.14
N ASP A 398 -18.96 3.36 11.59
CA ASP A 398 -19.43 4.68 11.15
C ASP A 398 -18.49 5.36 10.15
N VAL A 399 -17.22 4.90 10.04
CA VAL A 399 -16.22 5.46 9.13
C VAL A 399 -16.02 4.54 7.93
N PRO A 400 -16.25 5.04 6.69
CA PRO A 400 -15.94 4.28 5.49
C PRO A 400 -14.44 3.94 5.42
N GLY A 401 -14.13 2.66 5.21
CA GLY A 401 -12.77 2.18 5.00
C GLY A 401 -12.41 2.05 3.53
N ASN A 402 -11.12 1.89 3.25
CA ASN A 402 -10.63 1.52 1.93
C ASN A 402 -11.35 0.24 1.44
N HIS A 403 -11.54 0.11 0.13
CA HIS A 403 -12.28 -0.96 -0.56
C HIS A 403 -13.80 -0.98 -0.32
N MET A 404 -14.35 0.00 0.39
CA MET A 404 -15.79 0.15 0.53
C MET A 404 -16.35 1.07 -0.57
N GLY A 405 -17.52 0.75 -1.12
CA GLY A 405 -18.20 1.58 -2.13
C GLY A 405 -18.64 2.97 -1.62
N THR A 406 -18.53 3.20 -0.32
CA THR A 406 -18.78 4.48 0.35
C THR A 406 -17.51 5.28 0.67
N PHE A 407 -16.32 4.75 0.31
CA PHE A 407 -15.05 5.42 0.58
C PHE A 407 -14.91 6.68 -0.27
N LEU A 408 -14.83 7.82 0.36
CA LEU A 408 -14.63 9.11 -0.29
C LEU A 408 -13.80 10.03 0.61
N PRO A 409 -12.60 10.42 0.18
CA PRO A 409 -11.77 11.36 0.93
C PRO A 409 -12.40 12.75 1.10
N ASP A 410 -12.23 13.36 2.26
CA ASP A 410 -12.43 14.81 2.44
C ASP A 410 -11.34 15.54 1.65
N TYR A 411 -11.72 16.05 0.48
CA TYR A 411 -10.78 16.45 -0.57
C TYR A 411 -9.75 17.50 -0.10
N GLU A 412 -10.22 18.67 0.36
CA GLU A 412 -9.32 19.82 0.59
C GLU A 412 -8.19 19.53 1.59
N PRO A 413 -8.48 19.07 2.82
CA PRO A 413 -7.41 18.83 3.78
C PRO A 413 -6.52 17.64 3.35
N THR A 414 -7.09 16.62 2.70
CA THR A 414 -6.35 15.42 2.30
C THR A 414 -5.43 15.70 1.11
N MET A 415 -5.94 16.31 0.03
CA MET A 415 -5.14 16.62 -1.16
C MET A 415 -3.97 17.53 -0.80
N ARG A 416 -4.24 18.59 -0.03
CA ARG A 416 -3.19 19.49 0.43
C ARG A 416 -2.14 18.76 1.26
N ALA A 417 -2.56 17.94 2.23
CA ALA A 417 -1.63 17.21 3.09
C ALA A 417 -0.78 16.23 2.29
N CYS A 418 -1.38 15.45 1.38
CA CYS A 418 -0.66 14.51 0.51
C CYS A 418 0.36 15.23 -0.38
N THR A 419 -0.03 16.35 -1.01
CA THR A 419 0.85 17.13 -1.89
C THR A 419 2.04 17.70 -1.12
N LEU A 420 1.79 18.34 0.04
CA LEU A 420 2.86 18.95 0.83
C LEU A 420 3.74 17.90 1.54
N ALA A 421 3.18 16.75 1.95
CA ALA A 421 3.95 15.67 2.52
C ALA A 421 4.90 15.06 1.49
N ALA A 422 4.43 14.80 0.27
CA ALA A 422 5.26 14.29 -0.82
C ALA A 422 6.40 15.27 -1.16
N ALA A 423 6.09 16.55 -1.40
CA ALA A 423 7.11 17.57 -1.68
C ALA A 423 8.09 17.75 -0.51
N GLY A 424 7.59 17.78 0.73
CA GLY A 424 8.40 17.92 1.95
C GLY A 424 9.34 16.76 2.18
N ALA A 425 8.87 15.53 1.99
CA ALA A 425 9.69 14.33 2.12
C ALA A 425 10.82 14.30 1.07
N VAL A 426 10.54 14.71 -0.16
CA VAL A 426 11.57 14.85 -1.21
C VAL A 426 12.57 15.94 -0.84
N LEU A 427 12.11 17.12 -0.42
CA LEU A 427 12.97 18.23 0.00
C LEU A 427 13.79 17.90 1.27
N ALA A 428 13.35 17.00 2.13
CA ALA A 428 14.16 16.53 3.25
C ALA A 428 15.53 15.97 2.81
N TYR A 429 15.64 15.52 1.56
CA TYR A 429 16.88 15.00 0.98
C TYR A 429 17.56 15.97 0.00
N LEU A 430 16.78 16.71 -0.78
CA LEU A 430 17.27 17.52 -1.89
C LEU A 430 17.47 19.01 -1.54
N HIS A 431 16.89 19.50 -0.43
CA HIS A 431 17.02 20.93 -0.05
C HIS A 431 18.48 21.30 0.15
N ALA A 432 18.89 22.40 -0.51
CA ALA A 432 20.23 22.91 -0.55
C ALA A 432 20.66 23.61 0.76
#